data_63ae9a87262eb09538740a6d15ecf5bb
#
_entry.id   63ae9a87262eb09538740a6d15ecf5bb
#
_cell.length_a   1.000
_cell.length_b   1.000
_cell.length_c   1.000
_cell.angle_alpha   90.00
_cell.angle_beta   90.00
_cell.angle_gamma   90.00
#
_symmetry.space_group_name_H-M   'P 1'
#
loop_
_entity.id
_entity.type
_entity.pdbx_description
1 polymer ?
#
loop_
_entity_poly.entity_id
_entity_poly.type
_entity_poly.pdbx_seq_one_letter_code
_entity_poly.pdbx_strand_id
1 'polypeptide(L)'
;MISQFNTIKNITHFRYYDWAITTPTMLITFIFYLMFLRDNENGIISKPLLTELKQHWPLVLKVAILDWLMLLAGYLGEKHIFSFVSTTIVGFIPFFLMFYLIYVNFASYSKTGRTIFWYFSIVWAIYGVAAVLPYHIKNTMYNILDIFAKNFFGIFLSYVLYKASKQI
;
A
#
# COMPACT_ATOMS: atom_id res chain seq x y z
N MET A 1 -15.44 -32.72 3.90
CA MET A 1 -14.15 -32.15 4.36
C MET A 1 -13.22 -31.77 3.19
N ILE A 2 -13.01 -32.62 2.18
CA ILE A 2 -12.16 -32.34 1.00
C ILE A 2 -12.70 -31.18 0.13
N SER A 3 -14.03 -31.06 -0.05
CA SER A 3 -14.65 -29.97 -0.81
C SER A 3 -14.45 -28.59 -0.17
N GLN A 4 -14.49 -28.49 1.15
CA GLN A 4 -14.22 -27.26 1.89
C GLN A 4 -12.74 -26.84 1.79
N PHE A 5 -11.81 -27.81 1.78
CA PHE A 5 -10.38 -27.53 1.57
C PHE A 5 -10.09 -26.94 0.17
N ASN A 6 -10.78 -27.43 -0.87
CA ASN A 6 -10.63 -26.89 -2.23
C ASN A 6 -11.23 -25.47 -2.36
N THR A 7 -12.30 -25.17 -1.63
CA THR A 7 -12.88 -23.82 -1.58
C THR A 7 -11.93 -22.84 -0.88
N ILE A 8 -11.24 -23.30 0.18
CA ILE A 8 -10.27 -22.48 0.91
C ILE A 8 -9.02 -22.17 0.05
N LYS A 9 -8.55 -23.10 -0.77
CA LYS A 9 -7.42 -22.88 -1.70
C LYS A 9 -7.68 -21.76 -2.73
N ASN A 10 -8.94 -21.52 -3.09
CA ASN A 10 -9.31 -20.50 -4.06
C ASN A 10 -9.45 -19.09 -3.47
N ILE A 11 -9.50 -18.93 -2.14
CA ILE A 11 -9.70 -17.62 -1.51
C ILE A 11 -8.54 -16.66 -1.78
N THR A 12 -7.30 -17.17 -1.86
CA THR A 12 -6.13 -16.32 -2.05
C THR A 12 -6.16 -15.56 -3.39
N HIS A 13 -6.71 -16.16 -4.44
CA HIS A 13 -6.83 -15.47 -5.74
C HIS A 13 -7.78 -14.26 -5.69
N PHE A 14 -8.87 -14.36 -4.93
CA PHE A 14 -9.84 -13.27 -4.80
C PHE A 14 -9.27 -12.06 -4.07
N ARG A 15 -8.27 -12.26 -3.20
CA ARG A 15 -7.57 -11.14 -2.53
C ARG A 15 -6.90 -10.21 -3.54
N TYR A 16 -6.33 -10.73 -4.61
CA TYR A 16 -5.67 -9.91 -5.63
C TYR A 16 -6.64 -9.02 -6.39
N TYR A 17 -7.90 -9.44 -6.58
CA TYR A 17 -8.94 -8.59 -7.16
C TYR A 17 -9.31 -7.44 -6.21
N ASP A 18 -9.47 -7.73 -4.92
CA ASP A 18 -9.67 -6.70 -3.90
C ASP A 18 -8.47 -5.75 -3.84
N TRP A 19 -7.27 -6.30 -3.78
CA TRP A 19 -6.06 -5.50 -3.70
C TRP A 19 -5.83 -4.63 -4.93
N ALA A 20 -6.18 -5.08 -6.12
CA ALA A 20 -6.04 -4.29 -7.35
C ALA A 20 -6.83 -2.97 -7.32
N ILE A 21 -7.84 -2.86 -6.46
CA ILE A 21 -8.61 -1.63 -6.24
C ILE A 21 -8.18 -0.93 -4.95
N THR A 22 -8.04 -1.70 -3.87
CA THR A 22 -7.81 -1.12 -2.53
C THR A 22 -6.39 -0.59 -2.36
N THR A 23 -5.36 -1.25 -2.91
CA THR A 23 -3.97 -0.83 -2.70
C THR A 23 -3.61 0.47 -3.43
N PRO A 24 -3.96 0.71 -4.72
CA PRO A 24 -3.71 2.00 -5.33
C PRO A 24 -4.50 3.13 -4.65
N THR A 25 -5.73 2.85 -4.19
CA THR A 25 -6.51 3.83 -3.42
C THR A 25 -5.83 4.19 -2.11
N MET A 26 -5.28 3.22 -1.38
CA MET A 26 -4.51 3.45 -0.16
C MET A 26 -3.24 4.25 -0.43
N LEU A 27 -2.50 3.93 -1.50
CA LEU A 27 -1.29 4.67 -1.87
C LEU A 27 -1.57 6.13 -2.25
N ILE A 28 -2.65 6.37 -3.00
CA ILE A 28 -3.09 7.73 -3.34
C ILE A 28 -3.43 8.49 -2.06
N THR A 29 -4.22 7.90 -1.18
CA THR A 29 -4.59 8.49 0.11
C THR A 29 -3.35 8.75 0.97
N PHE A 30 -2.39 7.83 0.98
CA PHE A 30 -1.13 7.98 1.68
C PHE A 30 -0.29 9.12 1.13
N ILE A 31 -0.18 9.27 -0.19
CA ILE A 31 0.51 10.40 -0.83
C ILE A 31 -0.11 11.74 -0.40
N PHE A 32 -1.43 11.87 -0.44
CA PHE A 32 -2.11 13.08 0.02
C PHE A 32 -1.86 13.39 1.49
N TYR A 33 -1.83 12.35 2.31
CA TYR A 33 -1.51 12.50 3.71
C TYR A 33 -0.06 12.99 3.93
N LEU A 34 0.90 12.48 3.18
CA LEU A 34 2.29 12.96 3.22
C LEU A 34 2.41 14.43 2.79
N MET A 35 1.65 14.83 1.76
CA MET A 35 1.59 16.22 1.32
C MET A 35 0.99 17.14 2.39
N PHE A 36 -0.10 16.72 3.03
CA PHE A 36 -0.70 17.43 4.15
C PHE A 36 0.30 17.61 5.32
N LEU A 37 1.03 16.55 5.69
CA LEU A 37 2.05 16.62 6.74
C LEU A 37 3.18 17.59 6.38
N ARG A 38 3.64 17.57 5.13
CA ARG A 38 4.63 18.51 4.60
C ARG A 38 4.15 19.96 4.78
N ASP A 39 2.94 20.24 4.32
CA ASP A 39 2.38 21.59 4.36
C ASP A 39 2.18 22.07 5.80
N ASN A 40 1.62 21.21 6.66
CA ASN A 40 1.39 21.52 8.07
C ASN A 40 2.70 21.77 8.85
N GLU A 41 3.74 20.96 8.63
CA GLU A 41 5.04 21.16 9.31
C GLU A 41 5.79 22.39 8.82
N ASN A 42 5.58 22.80 7.57
CA ASN A 42 6.24 23.98 6.97
C ASN A 42 5.39 25.26 7.05
N GLY A 43 4.23 25.22 7.70
CA GLY A 43 3.32 26.38 7.81
C GLY A 43 2.74 26.84 6.47
N ILE A 44 2.63 25.93 5.50
CA ILE A 44 2.09 26.20 4.16
C ILE A 44 0.59 25.96 4.18
N ILE A 45 -0.19 26.86 3.60
CA ILE A 45 -1.63 26.63 3.41
C ILE A 45 -1.81 25.54 2.37
N SER A 46 -2.40 24.41 2.79
CA SER A 46 -2.63 23.28 1.91
C SER A 46 -3.60 23.64 0.78
N LYS A 47 -3.25 23.27 -0.44
CA LYS A 47 -4.11 23.47 -1.61
C LYS A 47 -5.29 22.48 -1.60
N PRO A 48 -6.39 22.82 -2.31
CA PRO A 48 -7.49 21.88 -2.51
C PRO A 48 -7.00 20.55 -3.11
N LEU A 49 -7.52 19.43 -2.61
CA LEU A 49 -7.12 18.07 -2.98
C LEU A 49 -7.09 17.83 -4.49
N LEU A 50 -8.10 18.32 -5.23
CA LEU A 50 -8.19 18.19 -6.68
C LEU A 50 -7.06 18.94 -7.42
N THR A 51 -6.60 20.05 -6.87
CA THR A 51 -5.49 20.82 -7.44
C THR A 51 -4.18 20.06 -7.27
N GLU A 52 -3.93 19.52 -6.07
CA GLU A 52 -2.77 18.68 -5.79
C GLU A 52 -2.78 17.41 -6.66
N LEU A 53 -3.94 16.75 -6.80
CA LEU A 53 -4.07 15.58 -7.68
C LEU A 53 -3.72 15.92 -9.13
N LYS A 54 -4.25 17.02 -9.68
CA LYS A 54 -3.95 17.44 -11.07
C LYS A 54 -2.47 17.76 -11.26
N GLN A 55 -1.83 18.38 -10.27
CA GLN A 55 -0.43 18.75 -10.33
C GLN A 55 0.49 17.51 -10.29
N HIS A 56 0.16 16.50 -9.50
CA HIS A 56 0.97 15.30 -9.28
C HIS A 56 0.46 14.06 -10.02
N TRP A 57 -0.58 14.22 -10.87
CA TRP A 57 -1.22 13.10 -11.57
C TRP A 57 -0.26 12.14 -12.28
N PRO A 58 0.76 12.61 -13.06
CA PRO A 58 1.66 11.68 -13.74
C PRO A 58 2.46 10.79 -12.79
N LEU A 59 2.80 11.32 -11.61
CA LEU A 59 3.54 10.59 -10.59
C LEU A 59 2.63 9.60 -9.85
N VAL A 60 1.42 10.03 -9.50
CA VAL A 60 0.40 9.17 -8.87
C VAL A 60 0.06 7.99 -9.78
N LEU A 61 -0.07 8.23 -11.09
CA LEU A 61 -0.31 7.17 -12.07
C LEU A 61 0.86 6.19 -12.15
N LYS A 62 2.11 6.68 -12.14
CA LYS A 62 3.30 5.80 -12.11
C LYS A 62 3.31 4.91 -10.87
N VAL A 63 2.97 5.45 -9.70
CA VAL A 63 2.87 4.71 -8.45
C VAL A 63 1.80 3.62 -8.56
N ALA A 64 0.61 3.94 -9.08
CA ALA A 64 -0.47 2.96 -9.28
C ALA A 64 -0.09 1.85 -10.29
N ILE A 65 0.59 2.18 -11.38
CA ILE A 65 1.08 1.18 -12.34
C ILE A 65 2.11 0.25 -11.69
N LEU A 66 3.05 0.78 -10.92
CA LEU A 66 4.04 -0.03 -10.21
C LEU A 66 3.39 -0.94 -9.17
N ASP A 67 2.36 -0.46 -8.46
CA ASP A 67 1.56 -1.27 -7.55
C ASP A 67 0.88 -2.44 -8.27
N TRP A 68 0.22 -2.18 -9.40
CA TRP A 68 -0.39 -3.25 -10.21
C TRP A 68 0.63 -4.24 -10.78
N LEU A 69 1.83 -3.80 -11.17
CA LEU A 69 2.90 -4.72 -11.60
C LEU A 69 3.38 -5.61 -10.44
N MET A 70 3.50 -5.06 -9.24
CA MET A 70 3.82 -5.81 -8.03
C MET A 70 2.75 -6.87 -7.74
N LEU A 71 1.47 -6.47 -7.77
CA LEU A 71 0.34 -7.38 -7.56
C LEU A 71 0.26 -8.46 -8.63
N LEU A 72 0.50 -8.12 -9.90
CA LEU A 72 0.54 -9.07 -11.00
C LEU A 72 1.60 -10.15 -10.78
N ALA A 73 2.82 -9.76 -10.35
CA ALA A 73 3.87 -10.71 -10.02
C ALA A 73 3.40 -11.69 -8.92
N GLY A 74 2.83 -11.18 -7.83
CA GLY A 74 2.28 -12.00 -6.76
C GLY A 74 1.16 -12.94 -7.24
N TYR A 75 0.24 -12.44 -8.06
CA TYR A 75 -0.86 -13.23 -8.63
C TYR A 75 -0.37 -14.38 -9.49
N LEU A 76 0.66 -14.16 -10.32
CA LEU A 76 1.27 -15.22 -11.15
C LEU A 76 1.90 -16.32 -10.29
N GLY A 77 2.46 -15.98 -9.14
CA GLY A 77 2.92 -16.95 -8.14
C GLY A 77 1.77 -17.75 -7.53
N GLU A 78 0.66 -17.11 -7.14
CA GLU A 78 -0.51 -17.79 -6.60
C GLU A 78 -1.17 -18.73 -7.62
N LYS A 79 -1.10 -18.40 -8.90
CA LYS A 79 -1.56 -19.28 -9.99
C LYS A 79 -0.59 -20.41 -10.31
N HIS A 80 0.54 -20.50 -9.61
CA HIS A 80 1.60 -21.47 -9.87
C HIS A 80 2.13 -21.45 -11.33
N ILE A 81 2.01 -20.30 -12.02
CA ILE A 81 2.59 -20.10 -13.35
C ILE A 81 4.12 -19.99 -13.24
N PHE A 82 4.58 -19.33 -12.17
CA PHE A 82 5.98 -19.26 -11.80
C PHE A 82 6.17 -19.63 -10.32
N SER A 83 7.41 -19.88 -9.90
CA SER A 83 7.69 -20.17 -8.49
C SER A 83 7.40 -18.96 -7.60
N PHE A 84 6.91 -19.20 -6.39
CA PHE A 84 6.66 -18.12 -5.41
C PHE A 84 7.90 -17.27 -5.14
N VAL A 85 9.07 -17.92 -5.03
CA VAL A 85 10.33 -17.20 -4.78
C VAL A 85 10.67 -16.27 -5.94
N SER A 86 10.58 -16.77 -7.19
CA SER A 86 10.87 -15.95 -8.38
C SER A 86 9.91 -14.76 -8.49
N THR A 87 8.60 -14.99 -8.31
CA THR A 87 7.58 -13.94 -8.42
C THR A 87 7.67 -12.92 -7.29
N THR A 88 8.08 -13.34 -6.10
CA THR A 88 8.32 -12.43 -4.99
C THR A 88 9.53 -11.53 -5.28
N ILE A 89 10.64 -12.08 -5.76
CA ILE A 89 11.83 -11.29 -6.14
C ILE A 89 11.46 -10.27 -7.23
N VAL A 90 10.77 -10.71 -8.29
CA VAL A 90 10.32 -9.83 -9.37
C VAL A 90 9.35 -8.76 -8.87
N GLY A 91 8.43 -9.11 -7.96
CA GLY A 91 7.48 -8.18 -7.35
C GLY A 91 8.14 -7.12 -6.47
N PHE A 92 9.26 -7.41 -5.83
CA PHE A 92 10.00 -6.42 -5.05
C PHE A 92 10.66 -5.33 -5.92
N ILE A 93 10.89 -5.54 -7.21
CA ILE A 93 11.42 -4.50 -8.10
C ILE A 93 10.45 -3.31 -8.21
N PRO A 94 9.19 -3.49 -8.68
CA PRO A 94 8.23 -2.39 -8.70
C PRO A 94 7.89 -1.88 -7.30
N PHE A 95 7.91 -2.72 -6.25
CA PHE A 95 7.76 -2.31 -4.87
C PHE A 95 8.79 -1.24 -4.48
N PHE A 96 10.07 -1.51 -4.64
CA PHE A 96 11.13 -0.56 -4.27
C PHE A 96 11.09 0.71 -5.12
N LEU A 97 10.80 0.60 -6.43
CA LEU A 97 10.66 1.75 -7.31
C LEU A 97 9.49 2.64 -6.88
N MET A 98 8.35 2.05 -6.55
CA MET A 98 7.16 2.75 -6.09
C MET A 98 7.43 3.51 -4.79
N PHE A 99 7.97 2.84 -3.77
CA PHE A 99 8.29 3.47 -2.50
C PHE A 99 9.41 4.50 -2.62
N TYR A 100 10.40 4.29 -3.49
CA TYR A 100 11.41 5.31 -3.80
C TYR A 100 10.76 6.57 -4.36
N LEU A 101 9.84 6.45 -5.34
CA LEU A 101 9.13 7.60 -5.90
C LEU A 101 8.32 8.34 -4.84
N ILE A 102 7.62 7.62 -3.95
CA ILE A 102 6.86 8.22 -2.85
C ILE A 102 7.81 8.94 -1.87
N TYR A 103 8.93 8.33 -1.53
CA TYR A 103 9.89 8.90 -0.59
C TYR A 103 10.46 10.23 -1.11
N VAL A 104 11.04 10.22 -2.32
CA VAL A 104 11.76 11.40 -2.84
C VAL A 104 10.84 12.56 -3.19
N ASN A 105 9.57 12.28 -3.54
CA ASN A 105 8.65 13.33 -3.98
C ASN A 105 7.70 13.82 -2.88
N PHE A 106 7.46 13.04 -1.82
CA PHE A 106 6.46 13.39 -0.81
C PHE A 106 6.96 13.24 0.62
N ALA A 107 7.54 12.08 1.00
CA ALA A 107 7.84 11.77 2.40
C ALA A 107 9.08 12.50 2.95
N SER A 108 10.07 12.77 2.09
CA SER A 108 11.36 13.37 2.51
C SER A 108 11.24 14.79 3.05
N TYR A 109 10.15 15.48 2.74
CA TYR A 109 9.96 16.92 3.06
C TYR A 109 9.39 17.17 4.46
N SER A 110 9.02 16.15 5.22
CA SER A 110 8.52 16.30 6.58
C SER A 110 9.12 15.24 7.51
N LYS A 111 9.37 15.59 8.77
CA LYS A 111 9.92 14.66 9.77
C LYS A 111 8.90 13.55 10.08
N THR A 112 7.67 13.95 10.34
CA THR A 112 6.56 13.02 10.61
C THR A 112 6.26 12.16 9.38
N GLY A 113 6.30 12.77 8.19
CA GLY A 113 6.12 12.07 6.92
C GLY A 113 7.13 10.94 6.72
N ARG A 114 8.42 11.17 7.01
CA ARG A 114 9.46 10.12 6.95
C ARG A 114 9.17 8.97 7.90
N THR A 115 8.78 9.28 9.15
CA THR A 115 8.49 8.24 10.15
C THR A 115 7.32 7.34 9.71
N ILE A 116 6.22 7.96 9.25
CA ILE A 116 5.04 7.22 8.79
C ILE A 116 5.33 6.47 7.50
N PHE A 117 6.12 7.02 6.60
CA PHE A 117 6.56 6.36 5.38
C PHE A 117 7.30 5.04 5.69
N TRP A 118 8.27 5.06 6.60
CA TRP A 118 9.00 3.85 6.96
C TRP A 118 8.11 2.81 7.63
N TYR A 119 7.21 3.24 8.53
CA TYR A 119 6.22 2.33 9.11
C TYR A 119 5.38 1.64 8.02
N PHE A 120 4.82 2.44 7.11
CA PHE A 120 3.96 1.95 6.04
C PHE A 120 4.72 1.02 5.08
N SER A 121 5.91 1.40 4.67
CA SER A 121 6.76 0.61 3.77
C SER A 121 7.16 -0.74 4.37
N ILE A 122 7.49 -0.78 5.67
CA ILE A 122 7.85 -2.01 6.36
C ILE A 122 6.63 -2.94 6.46
N VAL A 123 5.46 -2.43 6.84
CA VAL A 123 4.23 -3.23 6.90
C VAL A 123 3.93 -3.83 5.52
N TRP A 124 4.08 -3.06 4.45
CA TRP A 124 3.86 -3.55 3.08
C TRP A 124 4.92 -4.56 2.63
N ALA A 125 6.19 -4.38 3.00
CA ALA A 125 7.24 -5.36 2.70
C ALA A 125 6.95 -6.72 3.36
N ILE A 126 6.33 -6.75 4.54
CA ILE A 126 5.98 -8.00 5.24
C ILE A 126 4.94 -8.81 4.43
N TYR A 127 4.05 -8.17 3.64
CA TYR A 127 3.17 -8.92 2.73
C TYR A 127 3.98 -9.70 1.68
N GLY A 128 5.03 -9.10 1.11
CA GLY A 128 5.92 -9.78 0.17
C GLY A 128 6.66 -10.97 0.81
N VAL A 129 7.12 -10.81 2.05
CA VAL A 129 7.73 -11.91 2.80
C VAL A 129 6.71 -12.99 3.13
N ALA A 130 5.49 -12.61 3.53
CA ALA A 130 4.42 -13.56 3.81
C ALA A 130 4.02 -14.39 2.57
N ALA A 131 4.20 -13.87 1.36
CA ALA A 131 3.86 -14.56 0.11
C ALA A 131 4.59 -15.89 -0.07
N VAL A 132 5.82 -16.03 0.43
CA VAL A 132 6.63 -17.26 0.31
C VAL A 132 6.38 -18.27 1.44
N LEU A 133 5.56 -17.92 2.43
CA LEU A 133 5.26 -18.78 3.57
C LEU A 133 4.25 -19.88 3.20
N PRO A 134 4.21 -21.00 3.96
CA PRO A 134 3.20 -22.02 3.79
C PRO A 134 1.78 -21.45 3.85
N TYR A 135 0.87 -22.02 3.07
CA TYR A 135 -0.48 -21.50 2.81
C TYR A 135 -1.23 -20.98 4.06
N HIS A 136 -1.25 -21.77 5.14
CA HIS A 136 -1.97 -21.39 6.37
C HIS A 136 -1.33 -20.18 7.06
N ILE A 137 -0.01 -20.18 7.18
CA ILE A 137 0.75 -19.08 7.81
C ILE A 137 0.59 -17.81 6.96
N LYS A 138 0.75 -17.93 5.63
CA LYS A 138 0.56 -16.83 4.69
C LYS A 138 -0.81 -16.16 4.85
N ASN A 139 -1.88 -16.92 4.84
CA ASN A 139 -3.23 -16.36 4.94
C ASN A 139 -3.50 -15.73 6.32
N THR A 140 -2.99 -16.33 7.40
CA THR A 140 -3.06 -15.74 8.75
C THR A 140 -2.30 -14.41 8.80
N MET A 141 -1.08 -14.38 8.26
CA MET A 141 -0.28 -13.16 8.16
C MET A 141 -1.00 -12.07 7.36
N TYR A 142 -1.57 -12.39 6.20
CA TYR A 142 -2.34 -11.44 5.41
C TYR A 142 -3.53 -10.86 6.18
N ASN A 143 -4.27 -11.68 6.94
CA ASN A 143 -5.37 -11.18 7.77
C ASN A 143 -4.90 -10.22 8.85
N ILE A 144 -3.79 -10.54 9.52
CA ILE A 144 -3.19 -9.67 10.55
C ILE A 144 -2.70 -8.37 9.90
N LEU A 145 -1.99 -8.47 8.78
CA LEU A 145 -1.45 -7.30 8.08
C LEU A 145 -2.57 -6.39 7.55
N ASP A 146 -3.69 -6.93 7.10
CA ASP A 146 -4.85 -6.15 6.66
C ASP A 146 -5.43 -5.30 7.80
N ILE A 147 -5.40 -5.79 9.04
CA ILE A 147 -5.79 -4.99 10.21
C ILE A 147 -4.84 -3.79 10.38
N PHE A 148 -3.54 -4.00 10.29
CA PHE A 148 -2.56 -2.93 10.46
C PHE A 148 -2.51 -1.98 9.27
N ALA A 149 -2.49 -2.51 8.04
CA ALA A 149 -2.34 -1.69 6.85
C ALA A 149 -3.62 -0.93 6.47
N LYS A 150 -4.80 -1.53 6.69
CA LYS A 150 -6.09 -0.96 6.25
C LYS A 150 -6.84 -0.31 7.41
N ASN A 151 -7.14 -1.05 8.48
CA ASN A 151 -8.02 -0.57 9.54
C ASN A 151 -7.36 0.48 10.42
N PHE A 152 -6.17 0.21 10.95
CA PHE A 152 -5.47 1.20 11.78
C PHE A 152 -5.07 2.43 10.98
N PHE A 153 -4.62 2.27 9.73
CA PHE A 153 -4.30 3.38 8.85
C PHE A 153 -5.54 4.23 8.56
N GLY A 154 -6.68 3.61 8.25
CA GLY A 154 -7.95 4.31 8.02
C GLY A 154 -8.44 5.08 9.24
N ILE A 155 -8.40 4.47 10.43
CA ILE A 155 -8.77 5.11 11.71
C ILE A 155 -7.83 6.29 12.00
N PHE A 156 -6.52 6.08 11.86
CA PHE A 156 -5.52 7.11 12.08
C PHE A 156 -5.72 8.31 11.14
N LEU A 157 -5.92 8.06 9.85
CA LEU A 157 -6.20 9.08 8.86
C LEU A 157 -7.47 9.86 9.19
N SER A 158 -8.55 9.17 9.54
CA SER A 158 -9.81 9.79 9.95
C SER A 158 -9.65 10.68 11.17
N TYR A 159 -8.87 10.25 12.16
CA TYR A 159 -8.57 11.04 13.36
C TYR A 159 -7.79 12.33 13.02
N VAL A 160 -6.79 12.23 12.15
CA VAL A 160 -5.99 13.39 11.75
C VAL A 160 -6.82 14.40 10.97
N LEU A 161 -7.65 13.92 10.02
CA LEU A 161 -8.56 14.79 9.25
C LEU A 161 -9.60 15.47 10.16
N TYR A 162 -10.14 14.73 11.12
CA TYR A 162 -11.06 15.30 12.12
C TYR A 162 -10.38 16.38 12.97
N LYS A 163 -9.13 16.15 13.41
CA LYS A 163 -8.38 17.15 14.18
C LYS A 163 -8.07 18.38 13.33
N ALA A 164 -7.69 18.20 12.08
CA ALA A 164 -7.42 19.31 11.16
C ALA A 164 -8.68 20.16 10.88
N SER A 165 -9.86 19.53 10.73
CA SER A 165 -11.11 20.23 10.49
C SER A 165 -11.57 21.11 11.67
N LYS A 166 -11.07 20.86 12.89
CA LYS A 166 -11.37 21.69 14.09
C LYS A 166 -10.43 22.88 14.27
N GLN A 167 -9.37 22.97 13.48
CA GLN A 167 -8.39 24.08 13.55
C GLN A 167 -8.65 25.17 12.49
N ILE A 168 -9.67 24.95 11.65
CA ILE A 168 -10.22 25.92 10.70
C ILE A 168 -11.44 26.59 11.32
#